data_493e79f585f3fcd068ec97acaa3c58fa
#
_entry.id   493e79f585f3fcd068ec97acaa3c58fa
#
_cell.length_a   1.000
_cell.length_b   1.000
_cell.length_c   1.000
_cell.angle_alpha   90.00
_cell.angle_beta   90.00
_cell.angle_gamma   90.00
#
_symmetry.space_group_name_H-M   'P 1'
#
loop_
_entity.id
_entity.type
_entity.pdbx_description
1 polymer ?
#
loop_
_entity_poly.entity_id
_entity_poly.type
_entity_poly.pdbx_seq_one_letter_code
_entity_poly.pdbx_strand_id
1 'polypeptide(L)'
;MKDSPDDYGKLLRQLQAWFPGDGELLDWDMVDAFEGLPWYIEREEFVCVHAGIPLDGEGKFLPWDEISIEQLVHDRRFKDPDVLPNERKCVFFGHTPTSGVRNEEKIITYPRVSNPKNISDFYKVHLDLGTMTSEMVGCICMDTGEEFYVQRELR
;
A
#
# COMPACT_ATOMS: atom_id res chain seq x y z
N MET A 1 -16.77 10.51 -14.61
CA MET A 1 -16.05 11.52 -15.41
C MET A 1 -15.22 10.72 -16.39
N LYS A 2 -15.41 10.85 -17.68
CA LYS A 2 -14.55 10.21 -18.69
C LYS A 2 -13.34 11.11 -18.84
N ASP A 3 -12.18 10.61 -18.43
CA ASP A 3 -10.93 11.32 -18.59
C ASP A 3 -10.64 11.52 -20.08
N SER A 4 -10.12 12.68 -20.42
CA SER A 4 -9.81 13.05 -21.80
C SER A 4 -8.60 12.23 -22.30
N PRO A 5 -8.53 11.86 -23.58
CA PRO A 5 -7.34 11.20 -24.15
C PRO A 5 -6.02 11.97 -23.92
N ASP A 6 -6.09 13.29 -23.65
CA ASP A 6 -4.93 14.12 -23.31
C ASP A 6 -4.35 13.84 -21.90
N ASP A 7 -5.15 13.31 -20.97
CA ASP A 7 -4.69 13.02 -19.61
C ASP A 7 -3.83 11.75 -19.59
N TYR A 8 -4.13 10.78 -20.44
CA TYR A 8 -3.32 9.58 -20.65
C TYR A 8 -1.92 9.92 -21.19
N GLY A 9 -1.85 10.81 -22.17
CA GLY A 9 -0.56 11.26 -22.71
C GLY A 9 0.33 11.95 -21.67
N LYS A 10 -0.26 12.60 -20.66
CA LYS A 10 0.48 13.20 -19.55
C LYS A 10 0.96 12.14 -18.57
N LEU A 11 0.10 11.18 -18.22
CA LEU A 11 0.45 10.08 -17.33
C LEU A 11 1.60 9.23 -17.90
N LEU A 12 1.51 8.86 -19.18
CA LEU A 12 2.59 8.13 -19.87
C LEU A 12 3.91 8.90 -19.88
N ARG A 13 3.89 10.20 -20.15
CA ARG A 13 5.09 11.05 -20.09
C ARG A 13 5.67 11.13 -18.69
N GLN A 14 4.83 11.17 -17.66
CA GLN A 14 5.29 11.13 -16.26
C GLN A 14 5.89 9.80 -15.90
N LEU A 15 5.25 8.69 -16.29
CA LEU A 15 5.76 7.34 -16.07
C LEU A 15 7.08 7.10 -16.82
N GLN A 16 7.19 7.54 -18.07
CA GLN A 16 8.44 7.47 -18.83
C GLN A 16 9.59 8.30 -18.22
N ALA A 17 9.27 9.43 -17.58
CA ALA A 17 10.27 10.24 -16.88
C ALA A 17 10.77 9.57 -15.59
N TRP A 18 9.98 8.68 -14.99
CA TRP A 18 10.35 7.90 -13.79
C TRP A 18 11.16 6.65 -14.12
N PHE A 19 11.06 6.16 -15.35
CA PHE A 19 11.81 5.02 -15.86
C PHE A 19 12.70 5.46 -17.02
N PRO A 20 13.87 6.08 -16.74
CA PRO A 20 14.82 6.47 -17.80
C PRO A 20 15.49 5.21 -18.37
N GLY A 21 14.81 4.49 -19.21
CA GLY A 21 15.22 3.35 -19.99
C GLY A 21 14.43 3.35 -21.28
N ASP A 22 14.92 2.66 -22.27
CA ASP A 22 14.40 2.64 -23.64
C ASP A 22 12.87 2.48 -23.66
N GLY A 23 12.15 3.52 -23.95
CA GLY A 23 10.71 3.76 -23.82
C GLY A 23 9.70 2.68 -24.27
N GLU A 24 10.11 1.42 -24.27
CA GLU A 24 9.32 0.23 -24.60
C GLU A 24 8.69 -0.48 -23.37
N LEU A 25 8.88 0.04 -22.14
CA LEU A 25 8.53 -0.71 -20.91
C LEU A 25 7.07 -0.63 -20.48
N LEU A 26 6.27 0.26 -21.06
CA LEU A 26 4.83 0.34 -20.79
C LEU A 26 4.08 0.25 -22.11
N ASP A 27 3.56 -0.91 -22.42
CA ASP A 27 2.58 -1.07 -23.48
C ASP A 27 1.17 -0.69 -22.99
N TRP A 28 0.25 -0.52 -23.93
CA TRP A 28 -1.13 -0.16 -23.60
C TRP A 28 -1.86 -1.25 -22.82
N ASP A 29 -1.49 -2.53 -23.00
CA ASP A 29 -2.08 -3.64 -22.26
C ASP A 29 -1.72 -3.55 -20.76
N MET A 30 -0.53 -3.05 -20.43
CA MET A 30 -0.15 -2.76 -19.04
C MET A 30 -0.94 -1.58 -18.47
N VAL A 31 -1.14 -0.52 -19.23
CA VAL A 31 -1.94 0.63 -18.79
C VAL A 31 -3.38 0.21 -18.51
N ASP A 32 -3.99 -0.53 -19.44
CA ASP A 32 -5.36 -1.05 -19.28
C ASP A 32 -5.47 -2.01 -18.08
N ALA A 33 -4.44 -2.84 -17.85
CA ALA A 33 -4.39 -3.71 -16.68
C ALA A 33 -4.33 -2.91 -15.37
N PHE A 34 -3.55 -1.83 -15.31
CA PHE A 34 -3.49 -0.95 -14.13
C PHE A 34 -4.80 -0.21 -13.88
N GLU A 35 -5.48 0.26 -14.94
CA GLU A 35 -6.78 0.90 -14.81
C GLU A 35 -7.87 -0.03 -14.27
N GLY A 36 -7.77 -1.33 -14.59
CA GLY A 36 -8.67 -2.36 -14.08
C GLY A 36 -8.43 -2.75 -12.62
N LEU A 37 -7.35 -2.27 -11.96
CA LEU A 37 -7.07 -2.63 -10.58
C LEU A 37 -8.03 -1.94 -9.61
N PRO A 38 -8.51 -2.66 -8.60
CA PRO A 38 -9.34 -2.07 -7.55
C PRO A 38 -8.50 -1.12 -6.67
N TRP A 39 -9.13 -0.04 -6.18
CA TRP A 39 -8.51 0.91 -5.26
C TRP A 39 -8.24 0.32 -3.87
N TYR A 40 -8.95 -0.73 -3.52
CA TYR A 40 -8.76 -1.52 -2.31
C TYR A 40 -9.23 -2.96 -2.54
N ILE A 41 -8.73 -3.87 -1.72
CA ILE A 41 -9.19 -5.26 -1.67
C ILE A 41 -9.69 -5.51 -0.26
N GLU A 42 -10.96 -5.86 -0.12
CA GLU A 42 -11.55 -6.19 1.17
C GLU A 42 -11.89 -7.68 1.24
N ARG A 43 -11.57 -8.29 2.37
CA ARG A 43 -11.90 -9.67 2.74
C ARG A 43 -12.45 -9.70 4.17
N GLU A 44 -12.86 -10.87 4.64
CA GLU A 44 -13.40 -11.02 5.98
C GLU A 44 -12.41 -10.58 7.06
N GLU A 45 -11.15 -10.95 6.94
CA GLU A 45 -10.10 -10.75 7.95
C GLU A 45 -9.18 -9.56 7.68
N PHE A 46 -9.17 -9.02 6.47
CA PHE A 46 -8.25 -7.95 6.10
C PHE A 46 -8.76 -6.99 5.03
N VAL A 47 -8.08 -5.86 4.95
CA VAL A 47 -8.19 -4.90 3.85
C VAL A 47 -6.78 -4.58 3.33
N CYS A 48 -6.61 -4.56 2.00
CA CYS A 48 -5.41 -4.01 1.36
C CYS A 48 -5.74 -2.67 0.72
N VAL A 49 -4.91 -1.67 0.94
CA VAL A 49 -5.07 -0.32 0.41
C VAL A 49 -3.69 0.30 0.18
N HIS A 50 -3.58 1.30 -0.72
CA HIS A 50 -2.27 1.88 -1.03
C HIS A 50 -1.68 2.66 0.15
N ALA A 51 -2.35 3.69 0.67
CA ALA A 51 -1.81 4.57 1.72
C ALA A 51 -2.44 4.36 3.10
N GLY A 52 -3.73 4.10 3.18
CA GLY A 52 -4.43 3.90 4.43
C GLY A 52 -5.94 4.07 4.29
N ILE A 53 -6.65 3.90 5.40
CA ILE A 53 -8.11 4.06 5.46
C ILE A 53 -8.41 5.16 6.46
N PRO A 54 -9.20 6.18 6.09
CA PRO A 54 -9.69 7.18 7.02
C PRO A 54 -10.54 6.54 8.14
N LEU A 55 -10.29 7.00 9.36
CA LEU A 55 -11.00 6.55 10.56
C LEU A 55 -11.88 7.66 11.10
N ASP A 56 -12.99 7.29 11.69
CA ASP A 56 -13.85 8.19 12.46
C ASP A 56 -13.28 8.49 13.86
N GLY A 57 -14.00 9.25 14.68
CA GLY A 57 -13.60 9.60 16.04
C GLY A 57 -13.53 8.42 17.02
N GLU A 58 -14.11 7.26 16.65
CA GLU A 58 -14.07 6.01 17.42
C GLU A 58 -12.98 5.02 16.89
N GLY A 59 -12.28 5.40 15.83
CA GLY A 59 -11.26 4.57 15.17
C GLY A 59 -11.84 3.52 14.21
N LYS A 60 -13.10 3.63 13.81
CA LYS A 60 -13.72 2.76 12.82
C LYS A 60 -13.48 3.29 11.42
N PHE A 61 -13.46 2.40 10.43
CA PHE A 61 -13.40 2.81 9.03
C PHE A 61 -14.59 3.68 8.67
N LEU A 62 -14.36 4.75 7.95
CA LEU A 62 -15.44 5.46 7.30
C LEU A 62 -16.12 4.55 6.27
N PRO A 63 -17.42 4.73 5.98
CA PRO A 63 -18.12 4.04 4.90
C PRO A 63 -17.39 4.24 3.56
N TRP A 64 -17.29 3.19 2.75
CA TRP A 64 -16.55 3.24 1.48
C TRP A 64 -17.05 4.31 0.50
N ASP A 65 -18.33 4.64 0.53
CA ASP A 65 -18.96 5.68 -0.28
C ASP A 65 -18.65 7.11 0.22
N GLU A 66 -18.12 7.25 1.43
CA GLU A 66 -17.65 8.51 1.99
C GLU A 66 -16.13 8.73 1.81
N ILE A 67 -15.39 7.69 1.37
CA ILE A 67 -13.94 7.75 1.19
C ILE A 67 -13.60 8.12 -0.25
N SER A 68 -12.84 9.20 -0.43
CA SER A 68 -12.33 9.54 -1.76
C SER A 68 -11.12 8.66 -2.14
N ILE A 69 -10.92 8.46 -3.45
CA ILE A 69 -9.75 7.77 -3.97
C ILE A 69 -8.45 8.44 -3.48
N GLU A 70 -8.43 9.77 -3.46
CA GLU A 70 -7.28 10.55 -2.98
C GLU A 70 -6.89 10.20 -1.55
N GLN A 71 -7.86 9.96 -0.67
CA GLN A 71 -7.60 9.54 0.71
C GLN A 71 -6.98 8.14 0.75
N LEU A 72 -7.44 7.21 -0.09
CA LEU A 72 -6.89 5.85 -0.13
C LEU A 72 -5.45 5.80 -0.66
N VAL A 73 -5.07 6.74 -1.53
CA VAL A 73 -3.76 6.72 -2.21
C VAL A 73 -2.75 7.74 -1.67
N HIS A 74 -3.18 8.73 -0.89
CA HIS A 74 -2.30 9.82 -0.43
C HIS A 74 -2.32 10.09 1.08
N ASP A 75 -3.29 9.57 1.84
CA ASP A 75 -3.35 9.85 3.29
C ASP A 75 -2.17 9.21 4.02
N ARG A 76 -1.25 10.07 4.48
CA ARG A 76 -0.05 9.65 5.21
C ARG A 76 -0.26 9.54 6.72
N ARG A 77 -1.42 9.86 7.25
CA ARG A 77 -1.69 9.78 8.70
C ARG A 77 -1.77 8.35 9.17
N PHE A 78 -2.24 7.45 8.32
CA PHE A 78 -2.40 6.04 8.66
C PHE A 78 -1.08 5.32 9.01
N LYS A 79 0.07 5.82 8.54
CA LYS A 79 1.40 5.32 8.92
C LYS A 79 1.77 5.57 10.37
N ASP A 80 1.12 6.56 11.03
CA ASP A 80 1.41 6.93 12.41
C ASP A 80 1.15 5.73 13.34
N PRO A 81 2.12 5.34 14.20
CA PRO A 81 1.96 4.24 15.14
C PRO A 81 0.75 4.34 16.05
N ASP A 82 0.33 5.56 16.40
CA ASP A 82 -0.80 5.80 17.29
C ASP A 82 -2.17 5.74 16.59
N VAL A 83 -2.18 5.75 15.27
CA VAL A 83 -3.40 5.59 14.47
C VAL A 83 -3.69 4.12 14.29
N LEU A 84 -4.49 3.55 15.18
CA LEU A 84 -4.86 2.14 15.19
C LEU A 84 -6.36 1.96 14.91
N PRO A 85 -6.75 1.21 13.88
CA PRO A 85 -8.17 0.97 13.60
C PRO A 85 -8.83 0.14 14.71
N ASN A 86 -9.99 0.61 15.17
CA ASN A 86 -10.86 -0.13 16.10
C ASN A 86 -11.80 -1.05 15.32
N GLU A 87 -11.18 -1.90 14.48
CA GLU A 87 -11.86 -2.86 13.60
C GLU A 87 -11.24 -4.25 13.77
N ARG A 88 -11.98 -5.30 13.42
CA ARG A 88 -11.45 -6.66 13.48
C ARG A 88 -10.47 -6.96 12.34
N LYS A 89 -10.62 -6.26 11.21
CA LYS A 89 -9.81 -6.48 10.03
C LYS A 89 -8.41 -5.90 10.20
N CYS A 90 -7.42 -6.63 9.73
CA CYS A 90 -6.06 -6.13 9.58
C CYS A 90 -5.97 -5.25 8.33
N VAL A 91 -5.28 -4.12 8.38
CA VAL A 91 -5.06 -3.26 7.21
C VAL A 91 -3.63 -3.41 6.70
N PHE A 92 -3.48 -3.87 5.46
CA PHE A 92 -2.22 -3.85 4.74
C PHE A 92 -2.11 -2.56 3.94
N PHE A 93 -1.00 -1.85 4.10
CA PHE A 93 -0.80 -0.55 3.45
C PHE A 93 0.68 -0.26 3.17
N GLY A 94 0.94 0.79 2.37
CA GLY A 94 2.27 1.24 1.96
C GLY A 94 2.37 2.75 1.79
N HIS A 95 2.78 3.21 0.61
CA HIS A 95 2.89 4.61 0.18
C HIS A 95 4.01 5.43 0.85
N THR A 96 4.26 5.27 2.11
CA THR A 96 5.36 5.93 2.82
C THR A 96 6.37 4.87 3.24
N PRO A 97 7.63 4.95 2.83
CA PRO A 97 8.63 3.95 3.22
C PRO A 97 8.73 3.75 4.73
N THR A 98 8.86 2.49 5.16
CA THR A 98 8.99 2.10 6.57
C THR A 98 10.20 2.75 7.24
N SER A 99 11.28 2.99 6.48
CA SER A 99 12.46 3.75 6.93
C SER A 99 12.13 5.17 7.40
N GLY A 100 11.09 5.79 6.83
CA GLY A 100 10.59 7.10 7.28
C GLY A 100 9.75 7.05 8.56
N VAL A 101 9.41 5.86 9.07
CA VAL A 101 8.61 5.67 10.30
C VAL A 101 9.46 5.17 11.46
N ARG A 102 10.27 4.13 11.24
CA ARG A 102 11.12 3.51 12.29
C ARG A 102 12.60 3.48 11.98
N ASN A 103 13.04 4.12 10.90
CA ASN A 103 14.41 4.05 10.40
C ASN A 103 14.90 2.61 10.14
N GLU A 104 13.97 1.74 9.71
CA GLU A 104 14.23 0.33 9.38
C GLU A 104 13.65 0.01 8.01
N GLU A 105 14.40 -0.75 7.20
CA GLU A 105 13.96 -1.24 5.88
C GLU A 105 13.34 -2.63 6.04
N LYS A 106 12.28 -2.71 6.86
CA LYS A 106 11.53 -3.93 7.16
C LYS A 106 10.04 -3.67 7.19
N ILE A 107 9.27 -4.72 7.04
CA ILE A 107 7.83 -4.70 7.29
C ILE A 107 7.60 -4.28 8.75
N ILE A 108 6.65 -3.37 8.98
CA ILE A 108 6.26 -2.97 10.33
C ILE A 108 4.89 -3.55 10.64
N THR A 109 4.83 -4.39 11.66
CA THR A 109 3.58 -4.96 12.15
C THR A 109 3.13 -4.24 13.42
N TYR A 110 1.81 -4.11 13.59
CA TYR A 110 1.17 -3.48 14.75
C TYR A 110 0.22 -4.50 15.40
N PRO A 111 0.72 -5.33 16.34
CA PRO A 111 -0.08 -6.42 16.92
C PRO A 111 -1.12 -5.91 17.90
N ARG A 112 -2.29 -6.58 17.93
CA ARG A 112 -3.36 -6.39 18.92
C ARG A 112 -3.10 -7.17 20.21
N VAL A 113 -2.32 -8.24 20.10
CA VAL A 113 -2.07 -9.21 21.18
C VAL A 113 -0.57 -9.43 21.32
N SER A 114 -0.13 -9.86 22.49
CA SER A 114 1.30 -10.06 22.79
C SER A 114 1.96 -11.20 22.01
N ASN A 115 1.19 -12.14 21.47
CA ASN A 115 1.69 -13.27 20.70
C ASN A 115 0.76 -13.55 19.50
N PRO A 116 0.85 -12.72 18.45
CA PRO A 116 0.01 -12.86 17.28
C PRO A 116 0.29 -14.15 16.53
N LYS A 117 -0.76 -14.82 16.05
CA LYS A 117 -0.69 -16.08 15.30
C LYS A 117 -1.43 -16.04 13.98
N ASN A 118 -2.35 -15.09 13.84
CA ASN A 118 -3.22 -14.94 12.68
C ASN A 118 -3.19 -13.49 12.23
N ILE A 119 -3.62 -13.25 11.00
CA ILE A 119 -3.66 -11.92 10.43
C ILE A 119 -4.57 -10.97 11.22
N SER A 120 -5.68 -11.47 11.75
CA SER A 120 -6.62 -10.73 12.59
C SER A 120 -6.06 -10.29 13.96
N ASP A 121 -4.91 -10.84 14.35
CA ASP A 121 -4.20 -10.45 15.56
C ASP A 121 -3.39 -9.15 15.39
N PHE A 122 -3.41 -8.56 14.19
CA PHE A 122 -2.79 -7.28 13.90
C PHE A 122 -3.84 -6.21 13.63
N TYR A 123 -3.54 -4.97 14.03
CA TYR A 123 -4.30 -3.79 13.63
C TYR A 123 -4.01 -3.44 12.18
N LYS A 124 -2.72 -3.38 11.86
CA LYS A 124 -2.24 -3.01 10.53
C LYS A 124 -0.84 -3.57 10.28
N VAL A 125 -0.50 -3.68 9.01
CA VAL A 125 0.81 -4.13 8.51
C VAL A 125 1.28 -3.15 7.44
N HIS A 126 2.45 -2.55 7.65
CA HIS A 126 3.05 -1.59 6.76
C HIS A 126 4.11 -2.28 5.88
N LEU A 127 3.86 -2.34 4.57
CA LEU A 127 4.63 -3.16 3.63
C LEU A 127 5.66 -2.39 2.79
N ASP A 128 5.59 -1.06 2.73
CA ASP A 128 6.42 -0.28 1.83
C ASP A 128 7.85 -0.13 2.36
N LEU A 129 8.78 -0.86 1.78
CA LEU A 129 10.19 -0.75 2.12
C LEU A 129 10.92 0.39 1.38
N GLY A 130 10.22 1.11 0.50
CA GLY A 130 10.84 2.15 -0.32
C GLY A 130 11.77 1.55 -1.39
N THR A 131 11.31 0.53 -2.12
CA THR A 131 12.09 -0.25 -3.08
C THR A 131 12.93 0.57 -4.06
N MET A 132 12.46 1.78 -4.43
CA MET A 132 13.21 2.71 -5.29
C MET A 132 14.52 3.20 -4.65
N THR A 133 14.61 3.23 -3.32
CA THR A 133 15.76 3.74 -2.57
C THR A 133 16.47 2.69 -1.74
N SER A 134 15.71 1.74 -1.17
CA SER A 134 16.25 0.64 -0.37
C SER A 134 16.73 -0.54 -1.20
N GLU A 135 16.26 -0.64 -2.46
CA GLU A 135 16.48 -1.80 -3.33
C GLU A 135 15.90 -3.12 -2.75
N MET A 136 15.11 -3.02 -1.70
CA MET A 136 14.49 -4.15 -1.01
C MET A 136 13.02 -4.28 -1.38
N VAL A 137 12.57 -5.51 -1.58
CA VAL A 137 11.16 -5.88 -1.68
C VAL A 137 10.83 -6.81 -0.51
N GLY A 138 9.75 -6.51 0.20
CA GLY A 138 9.24 -7.36 1.27
C GLY A 138 7.85 -7.89 0.95
N CYS A 139 7.58 -9.11 1.38
CA CYS A 139 6.24 -9.66 1.41
C CYS A 139 6.02 -10.46 2.70
N ILE A 140 4.76 -10.62 3.06
CA ILE A 140 4.35 -11.39 4.24
C ILE A 140 3.38 -12.48 3.80
N CYS A 141 3.60 -13.71 4.29
CA CYS A 141 2.64 -14.79 4.14
C CYS A 141 1.45 -14.55 5.08
N MET A 142 0.26 -14.41 4.53
CA MET A 142 -0.93 -14.09 5.32
C MET A 142 -1.38 -15.25 6.22
N ASP A 143 -1.06 -16.49 5.85
CA ASP A 143 -1.46 -17.67 6.62
C ASP A 143 -0.53 -17.91 7.83
N THR A 144 0.76 -17.57 7.69
CA THR A 144 1.78 -17.90 8.70
C THR A 144 2.36 -16.69 9.40
N GLY A 145 2.20 -15.47 8.83
CA GLY A 145 2.86 -14.24 9.27
C GLY A 145 4.37 -14.21 8.96
N GLU A 146 4.88 -15.19 8.19
CA GLU A 146 6.28 -15.24 7.80
C GLU A 146 6.62 -14.13 6.81
N GLU A 147 7.70 -13.42 7.09
CA GLU A 147 8.18 -12.31 6.27
C GLU A 147 9.30 -12.79 5.34
N PHE A 148 9.25 -12.34 4.09
CA PHE A 148 10.25 -12.62 3.06
C PHE A 148 10.81 -11.32 2.52
N TYR A 149 12.12 -11.29 2.31
CA TYR A 149 12.83 -10.11 1.82
C TYR A 149 13.72 -10.51 0.65
N VAL A 150 13.64 -9.72 -0.42
CA VAL A 150 14.49 -9.87 -1.61
C VAL A 150 15.19 -8.54 -1.86
N GLN A 151 16.52 -8.60 -1.97
CA GLN A 151 17.32 -7.46 -2.37
C GLN A 151 17.53 -7.49 -3.89
N ARG A 152 17.39 -6.34 -4.54
CA ARG A 152 17.68 -6.18 -5.95
C ARG A 152 19.20 -6.34 -6.16
N GLU A 153 19.62 -7.29 -6.97
CA GLU A 153 21.00 -7.32 -7.45
C GLU A 153 21.17 -6.24 -8.53
N LEU A 154 22.02 -5.26 -8.26
CA LEU A 154 22.45 -4.30 -9.27
C LEU A 154 23.26 -5.05 -10.31
N ARG A 155 22.77 -5.08 -11.55
CA ARG A 155 23.51 -5.56 -12.73
C ARG A 155 24.26 -4.43 -13.38
#